data_e1b06e5ec320ee84ad401ac8d2422269
#
_entry.id   e1b06e5ec320ee84ad401ac8d2422269
#
_cell.length_a   1.000
_cell.length_b   1.000
_cell.length_c   1.000
_cell.angle_alpha   90.00
_cell.angle_beta   90.00
_cell.angle_gamma   90.00
#
_symmetry.space_group_name_H-M   'P 1'
#
loop_
_entity.id
_entity.type
_entity.pdbx_description
1 polymer ?
#
loop_
_entity_poly.entity_id
_entity_poly.type
_entity_poly.pdbx_seq_one_letter_code
_entity_poly.pdbx_strand_id
1 'polypeptide(L)'
;MSQLDPVTGAERRTLYPEIDPYNSAMLAVSPVHTLFYEECGNPQGKPVVILHGGPGGGCNPTMRRTHNPDAYRIILFDQRGCGRSSPHAELDGNTTWDLVADIERLREHLGIEAWQVCGGSWGSCLALAYGETHPTRVSELVMRGIFTLRPRELHWFYQEGTDALYPDAWEKFIAP
;
A
#
# COMPACT_ATOMS: atom_id res chain seq x y z
N MET A 1 15.85 -19.19 11.67
CA MET A 1 15.12 -20.35 12.28
C MET A 1 13.74 -20.38 11.65
N SER A 2 13.40 -21.44 10.90
CA SER A 2 12.06 -21.60 10.35
C SER A 2 11.06 -21.77 11.50
N GLN A 3 10.00 -20.99 11.52
CA GLN A 3 8.93 -21.16 12.51
C GLN A 3 7.92 -22.17 11.96
N LEU A 4 7.71 -23.26 12.65
CA LEU A 4 6.68 -24.23 12.33
C LEU A 4 5.31 -23.70 12.77
N ASP A 5 4.30 -24.00 11.97
CA ASP A 5 2.90 -23.78 12.35
C ASP A 5 2.54 -24.69 13.52
N PRO A 6 2.06 -24.17 14.66
CA PRO A 6 1.82 -24.96 15.86
C PRO A 6 0.67 -25.97 15.73
N VAL A 7 -0.20 -25.82 14.70
CA VAL A 7 -1.35 -26.69 14.49
C VAL A 7 -1.05 -27.77 13.45
N THR A 8 -0.40 -27.40 12.35
CA THR A 8 -0.18 -28.29 11.20
C THR A 8 1.23 -28.89 11.17
N GLY A 9 2.18 -28.37 11.95
CA GLY A 9 3.60 -28.73 11.91
C GLY A 9 4.30 -28.32 10.61
N ALA A 10 3.61 -27.67 9.68
CA ALA A 10 4.18 -27.21 8.43
C ALA A 10 5.09 -26.00 8.65
N GLU A 11 6.10 -25.87 7.80
CA GLU A 11 6.96 -24.68 7.82
C GLU A 11 6.14 -23.43 7.46
N ARG A 12 6.14 -22.43 8.34
CA ARG A 12 5.46 -21.17 8.07
C ARG A 12 6.13 -20.47 6.90
N ARG A 13 5.34 -20.07 5.93
CA ARG A 13 5.83 -19.23 4.85
C ARG A 13 6.28 -17.89 5.42
N THR A 14 7.55 -17.58 5.24
CA THR A 14 8.16 -16.29 5.57
C THR A 14 8.07 -15.35 4.37
N LEU A 15 8.55 -14.13 4.54
CA LEU A 15 8.75 -13.22 3.41
C LEU A 15 9.77 -13.82 2.43
N TYR A 16 9.64 -13.47 1.16
CA TYR A 16 10.63 -13.79 0.14
C TYR A 16 11.98 -13.14 0.46
N PRO A 17 13.09 -13.58 -0.15
CA PRO A 17 14.40 -12.95 0.04
C PRO A 17 14.38 -11.44 -0.22
N GLU A 18 15.36 -10.75 0.33
CA GLU A 18 15.57 -9.33 0.04
C GLU A 18 15.95 -9.13 -1.42
N ILE A 19 15.35 -8.14 -2.05
CA ILE A 19 15.61 -7.75 -3.43
C ILE A 19 15.71 -6.24 -3.53
N ASP A 20 16.53 -5.79 -4.48
CA ASP A 20 16.62 -4.39 -4.85
C ASP A 20 15.74 -4.08 -6.06
N PRO A 21 15.27 -2.83 -6.21
CA PRO A 21 14.56 -2.42 -7.41
C PRO A 21 15.51 -2.41 -8.62
N TYR A 22 15.03 -2.89 -9.76
CA TYR A 22 15.73 -2.75 -11.02
C TYR A 22 15.44 -1.41 -11.70
N ASN A 23 14.37 -0.74 -11.28
CA ASN A 23 14.00 0.60 -11.71
C ASN A 23 13.45 1.42 -10.54
N SER A 24 13.82 2.70 -10.48
CA SER A 24 13.26 3.68 -9.54
C SER A 24 13.22 5.03 -10.22
N ALA A 25 12.07 5.72 -10.16
CA ALA A 25 11.92 6.99 -10.83
C ALA A 25 10.84 7.87 -10.17
N MET A 26 10.71 9.06 -10.69
CA MET A 26 9.72 10.06 -10.29
C MET A 26 8.71 10.25 -11.43
N LEU A 27 7.42 10.27 -11.08
CA LEU A 27 6.31 10.50 -12.00
C LEU A 27 5.53 11.74 -11.60
N ALA A 28 5.54 12.78 -12.43
CA ALA A 28 4.67 13.94 -12.22
C ALA A 28 3.21 13.55 -12.49
N VAL A 29 2.36 13.72 -11.49
CA VAL A 29 0.92 13.35 -11.56
C VAL A 29 -0.01 14.56 -11.52
N SER A 30 0.53 15.73 -11.17
CA SER A 30 -0.18 17.01 -11.22
C SER A 30 0.85 18.14 -11.35
N PRO A 31 0.43 19.40 -11.53
CA PRO A 31 1.35 20.54 -11.49
C PRO A 31 2.12 20.67 -10.17
N VAL A 32 1.60 20.10 -9.08
CA VAL A 32 2.17 20.20 -7.73
C VAL A 32 2.86 18.90 -7.33
N HIS A 33 2.23 17.74 -7.61
CA HIS A 33 2.65 16.46 -7.05
C HIS A 33 3.47 15.61 -8.03
N THR A 34 4.55 15.04 -7.49
CA THR A 34 5.41 14.08 -8.17
C THR A 34 5.58 12.85 -7.28
N LEU A 35 5.22 11.68 -7.78
CA LEU A 35 5.30 10.42 -7.05
C LEU A 35 6.66 9.75 -7.27
N PHE A 36 7.22 9.21 -6.21
CA PHE A 36 8.28 8.21 -6.30
C PHE A 36 7.66 6.83 -6.52
N TYR A 37 8.23 6.07 -7.45
CA TYR A 37 7.89 4.66 -7.62
C TYR A 37 9.13 3.81 -7.86
N GLU A 38 9.02 2.52 -7.60
CA GLU A 38 10.04 1.53 -7.86
C GLU A 38 9.43 0.23 -8.41
N GLU A 39 10.20 -0.47 -9.22
CA GLU A 39 9.86 -1.76 -9.79
C GLU A 39 10.89 -2.80 -9.38
N CYS A 40 10.41 -3.94 -8.88
CA CYS A 40 11.22 -5.04 -8.38
C CYS A 40 10.79 -6.38 -8.99
N GLY A 41 11.62 -7.40 -8.83
CA GLY A 41 11.34 -8.76 -9.26
C GLY A 41 11.48 -8.96 -10.76
N ASN A 42 10.59 -9.75 -11.35
CA ASN A 42 10.65 -10.10 -12.77
C ASN A 42 9.95 -9.06 -13.66
N PRO A 43 10.67 -8.31 -14.53
CA PRO A 43 10.05 -7.33 -15.43
C PRO A 43 8.99 -7.89 -16.38
N GLN A 44 9.03 -9.20 -16.66
CA GLN A 44 8.06 -9.92 -17.50
C GLN A 44 7.04 -10.71 -16.69
N GLY A 45 7.11 -10.61 -15.35
CA GLY A 45 6.21 -11.28 -14.45
C GLY A 45 4.82 -10.66 -14.40
N LYS A 46 3.92 -11.32 -13.66
CA LYS A 46 2.58 -10.81 -13.42
C LYS A 46 2.65 -9.49 -12.63
N PRO A 47 2.06 -8.39 -13.14
CA PRO A 47 2.17 -7.11 -12.46
C PRO A 47 1.32 -7.07 -11.18
N VAL A 48 1.92 -6.53 -10.13
CA VAL A 48 1.24 -6.23 -8.86
C VAL A 48 1.63 -4.85 -8.37
N VAL A 49 0.64 -4.03 -8.00
CA VAL A 49 0.86 -2.77 -7.29
C VAL A 49 0.58 -2.95 -5.81
N ILE A 50 1.49 -2.44 -4.97
CA ILE A 50 1.38 -2.52 -3.52
C ILE A 50 1.06 -1.12 -2.97
N LEU A 51 -0.10 -1.01 -2.33
CA LEU A 51 -0.60 0.23 -1.73
C LEU A 51 -0.29 0.23 -0.24
N HIS A 52 0.60 1.14 0.17
CA HIS A 52 0.98 1.27 1.57
C HIS A 52 -0.16 1.85 2.43
N GLY A 53 -0.07 1.61 3.72
CA GLY A 53 -1.01 2.10 4.72
C GLY A 53 -0.66 3.49 5.26
N GLY A 54 -1.23 3.82 6.37
CA GLY A 54 -1.20 5.10 7.04
C GLY A 54 -2.61 5.64 7.19
N PRO A 55 -3.05 6.64 6.40
CA PRO A 55 -2.36 7.30 5.28
C PRO A 55 -1.02 7.94 5.65
N GLY A 56 -0.15 8.09 4.65
CA GLY A 56 1.14 8.80 4.84
C GLY A 56 2.32 7.89 5.23
N GLY A 57 2.17 6.56 5.26
CA GLY A 57 3.22 5.65 5.73
C GLY A 57 4.43 5.51 4.79
N GLY A 58 4.24 5.68 3.48
CA GLY A 58 5.27 5.39 2.49
C GLY A 58 5.57 3.89 2.32
N CYS A 59 6.32 3.57 1.29
CA CYS A 59 6.79 2.21 1.02
C CYS A 59 8.14 1.93 1.72
N ASN A 60 8.37 0.65 1.98
CA ASN A 60 9.63 0.18 2.58
C ASN A 60 10.10 -1.14 1.93
N PRO A 61 11.39 -1.52 2.08
CA PRO A 61 11.95 -2.72 1.46
C PRO A 61 11.24 -4.03 1.82
N THR A 62 10.63 -4.12 3.01
CA THR A 62 9.87 -5.32 3.41
C THR A 62 8.68 -5.58 2.50
N MET A 63 8.06 -4.54 1.94
CA MET A 63 6.92 -4.67 1.04
C MET A 63 7.31 -5.35 -0.28
N ARG A 64 8.56 -5.22 -0.75
CA ARG A 64 9.08 -5.91 -1.95
C ARG A 64 9.04 -7.43 -1.82
N ARG A 65 9.03 -7.93 -0.58
CA ARG A 65 9.17 -9.34 -0.19
C ARG A 65 7.84 -10.06 0.00
N THR A 66 6.72 -9.42 -0.33
CA THR A 66 5.37 -9.99 -0.14
C THR A 66 4.95 -10.89 -1.30
N HIS A 67 5.61 -10.80 -2.45
CA HIS A 67 5.34 -11.56 -3.66
C HIS A 67 6.61 -12.29 -4.14
N ASN A 68 6.41 -13.40 -4.85
CA ASN A 68 7.54 -14.14 -5.44
C ASN A 68 8.23 -13.30 -6.52
N PRO A 69 9.50 -12.89 -6.34
CA PRO A 69 10.18 -12.02 -7.29
C PRO A 69 10.43 -12.67 -8.65
N ASP A 70 10.45 -14.00 -8.76
CA ASP A 70 10.62 -14.70 -10.03
C ASP A 70 9.33 -14.68 -10.87
N ALA A 71 8.17 -14.58 -10.22
CA ALA A 71 6.86 -14.66 -10.86
C ALA A 71 6.18 -13.31 -11.07
N TYR A 72 6.54 -12.30 -10.26
CA TYR A 72 5.85 -11.02 -10.25
C TYR A 72 6.75 -9.84 -10.65
N ARG A 73 6.17 -8.91 -11.43
CA ARG A 73 6.64 -7.54 -11.56
C ARG A 73 6.00 -6.74 -10.43
N ILE A 74 6.80 -6.37 -9.44
CA ILE A 74 6.32 -5.79 -8.18
C ILE A 74 6.52 -4.28 -8.24
N ILE A 75 5.42 -3.54 -8.20
CA ILE A 75 5.41 -2.08 -8.25
C ILE A 75 5.06 -1.53 -6.87
N LEU A 76 5.91 -0.66 -6.35
CA LEU A 76 5.67 0.12 -5.13
C LEU A 76 5.75 1.59 -5.48
N PHE A 77 4.93 2.41 -4.84
CA PHE A 77 5.04 3.86 -4.96
C PHE A 77 4.67 4.54 -3.64
N ASP A 78 5.28 5.67 -3.38
CA ASP A 78 4.91 6.51 -2.25
C ASP A 78 3.77 7.43 -2.69
N GLN A 79 2.63 7.39 -1.97
CA GLN A 79 1.46 8.22 -2.26
C GLN A 79 1.81 9.71 -2.11
N ARG A 80 0.92 10.62 -2.56
CA ARG A 80 1.13 12.07 -2.43
C ARG A 80 1.45 12.46 -1.00
N GLY A 81 2.36 13.40 -0.83
CA GLY A 81 2.72 13.98 0.45
C GLY A 81 3.54 13.09 1.37
N CYS A 82 3.93 11.86 0.96
CA CYS A 82 4.63 10.95 1.85
C CYS A 82 5.85 10.28 1.22
N GLY A 83 6.68 9.71 2.08
CA GLY A 83 7.88 8.99 1.68
C GLY A 83 8.83 9.86 0.86
N ARG A 84 9.17 9.37 -0.33
CA ARG A 84 10.07 10.01 -1.31
C ARG A 84 9.31 10.85 -2.34
N SER A 85 7.97 10.84 -2.31
CA SER A 85 7.12 11.70 -3.16
C SER A 85 7.18 13.16 -2.71
N SER A 86 6.99 14.08 -3.64
CA SER A 86 7.07 15.51 -3.37
C SER A 86 5.84 16.27 -3.89
N PRO A 87 5.51 17.43 -3.25
CA PRO A 87 6.08 17.96 -2.01
C PRO A 87 5.68 17.11 -0.79
N HIS A 88 6.53 17.11 0.26
CA HIS A 88 6.27 16.33 1.47
C HIS A 88 5.20 17.01 2.34
N ALA A 89 4.29 16.20 2.90
CA ALA A 89 3.16 16.62 3.74
C ALA A 89 2.19 17.62 3.08
N GLU A 90 2.20 17.74 1.75
CA GLU A 90 1.25 18.59 1.03
C GLU A 90 -0.15 17.95 1.01
N LEU A 91 -1.16 18.71 1.37
CA LEU A 91 -2.55 18.28 1.45
C LEU A 91 -3.42 18.78 0.30
N ASP A 92 -3.01 19.87 -0.38
CA ASP A 92 -3.75 20.38 -1.52
C ASP A 92 -3.75 19.38 -2.67
N GLY A 93 -4.94 19.06 -3.19
CA GLY A 93 -5.09 18.05 -4.23
C GLY A 93 -4.63 16.65 -3.78
N ASN A 94 -4.83 16.30 -2.50
CA ASN A 94 -4.45 15.00 -1.94
C ASN A 94 -5.66 14.27 -1.33
N THR A 95 -6.72 14.17 -2.12
CA THR A 95 -7.93 13.44 -1.77
C THR A 95 -7.80 11.95 -2.16
N THR A 96 -8.68 11.11 -1.64
CA THR A 96 -8.77 9.70 -2.05
C THR A 96 -8.89 9.56 -3.57
N TRP A 97 -9.64 10.44 -4.21
CA TRP A 97 -9.87 10.38 -5.66
C TRP A 97 -8.66 10.84 -6.48
N ASP A 98 -7.87 11.76 -5.95
CA ASP A 98 -6.55 12.09 -6.53
C ASP A 98 -5.61 10.89 -6.49
N LEU A 99 -5.59 10.14 -5.37
CA LEU A 99 -4.79 8.93 -5.22
C LEU A 99 -5.27 7.80 -6.15
N VAL A 100 -6.58 7.64 -6.32
CA VAL A 100 -7.15 6.70 -7.31
C VAL A 100 -6.69 7.06 -8.73
N ALA A 101 -6.75 8.34 -9.09
CA ALA A 101 -6.28 8.82 -10.39
C ALA A 101 -4.76 8.62 -10.56
N ASP A 102 -3.98 8.75 -9.50
CA ASP A 102 -2.53 8.52 -9.53
C ASP A 102 -2.17 7.04 -9.77
N ILE A 103 -2.90 6.13 -9.15
CA ILE A 103 -2.73 4.69 -9.39
C ILE A 103 -2.96 4.38 -10.87
N GLU A 104 -3.99 4.96 -11.47
CA GLU A 104 -4.28 4.77 -12.89
C GLU A 104 -3.20 5.39 -13.79
N ARG A 105 -2.73 6.61 -13.49
CA ARG A 105 -1.61 7.25 -14.20
C ARG A 105 -0.33 6.43 -14.13
N LEU A 106 -0.01 5.88 -12.96
CA LEU A 106 1.16 5.02 -12.79
C LEU A 106 1.02 3.74 -13.62
N ARG A 107 -0.15 3.11 -13.62
CA ARG A 107 -0.44 1.93 -14.45
C ARG A 107 -0.21 2.22 -15.94
N GLU A 108 -0.78 3.32 -16.43
CA GLU A 108 -0.64 3.75 -17.83
C GLU A 108 0.81 4.08 -18.19
N HIS A 109 1.51 4.81 -17.30
CA HIS A 109 2.92 5.15 -17.46
C HIS A 109 3.81 3.91 -17.61
N LEU A 110 3.50 2.84 -16.87
CA LEU A 110 4.23 1.58 -16.91
C LEU A 110 3.78 0.62 -18.03
N GLY A 111 2.79 1.02 -18.83
CA GLY A 111 2.26 0.23 -19.94
C GLY A 111 1.55 -1.06 -19.49
N ILE A 112 0.98 -1.06 -18.29
CA ILE A 112 0.32 -2.23 -17.71
C ILE A 112 -1.18 -2.18 -18.06
N GLU A 113 -1.73 -3.25 -18.64
CA GLU A 113 -3.15 -3.32 -18.99
C GLU A 113 -4.05 -3.52 -17.76
N ALA A 114 -3.69 -4.49 -16.94
CA ALA A 114 -4.34 -4.78 -15.66
C ALA A 114 -3.33 -5.39 -14.70
N TRP A 115 -3.52 -5.20 -13.42
CA TRP A 115 -2.63 -5.69 -12.36
C TRP A 115 -3.36 -6.23 -11.15
N GLN A 116 -2.67 -7.04 -10.38
CA GLN A 116 -3.09 -7.35 -9.02
C GLN A 116 -2.92 -6.09 -8.16
N VAL A 117 -3.93 -5.76 -7.36
CA VAL A 117 -3.87 -4.67 -6.39
C VAL A 117 -3.79 -5.24 -4.98
N CYS A 118 -2.70 -4.95 -4.28
CA CYS A 118 -2.46 -5.43 -2.92
C CYS A 118 -2.40 -4.25 -1.96
N GLY A 119 -3.33 -4.19 -0.99
CA GLY A 119 -3.43 -3.09 -0.04
C GLY A 119 -3.56 -3.53 1.41
N GLY A 120 -2.89 -2.82 2.33
CA GLY A 120 -2.97 -3.06 3.77
C GLY A 120 -3.40 -1.83 4.55
N SER A 121 -4.28 -1.99 5.57
CA SER A 121 -4.78 -0.88 6.39
C SER A 121 -5.44 0.19 5.52
N TRP A 122 -5.03 1.46 5.58
CA TRP A 122 -5.46 2.49 4.62
C TRP A 122 -5.32 2.04 3.17
N GLY A 123 -4.23 1.33 2.81
CA GLY A 123 -4.05 0.77 1.47
C GLY A 123 -5.17 -0.19 1.04
N SER A 124 -5.88 -0.84 1.97
CA SER A 124 -7.04 -1.69 1.64
C SER A 124 -8.27 -0.85 1.26
N CYS A 125 -8.48 0.29 1.92
CA CYS A 125 -9.51 1.25 1.56
C CYS A 125 -9.25 1.84 0.16
N LEU A 126 -8.01 2.26 -0.10
CA LEU A 126 -7.59 2.79 -1.39
C LEU A 126 -7.70 1.73 -2.51
N ALA A 127 -7.36 0.46 -2.21
CA ALA A 127 -7.50 -0.65 -3.13
C ALA A 127 -8.96 -0.90 -3.53
N LEU A 128 -9.89 -0.82 -2.58
CA LEU A 128 -11.33 -0.89 -2.86
C LEU A 128 -11.79 0.27 -3.73
N ALA A 129 -11.46 1.51 -3.36
CA ALA A 129 -11.84 2.70 -4.13
C ALA A 129 -11.33 2.63 -5.57
N TYR A 130 -10.07 2.20 -5.77
CA TYR A 130 -9.52 1.99 -7.10
C TYR A 130 -10.22 0.86 -7.86
N GLY A 131 -10.45 -0.28 -7.22
CA GLY A 131 -11.09 -1.45 -7.84
C GLY A 131 -12.54 -1.18 -8.25
N GLU A 132 -13.29 -0.40 -7.47
CA GLU A 132 -14.65 0.02 -7.82
C GLU A 132 -14.66 1.05 -8.95
N THR A 133 -13.67 1.92 -9.02
CA THR A 133 -13.55 2.95 -10.07
C THR A 133 -13.04 2.37 -11.39
N HIS A 134 -12.08 1.43 -11.32
CA HIS A 134 -11.41 0.84 -12.48
C HIS A 134 -11.48 -0.70 -12.47
N PRO A 135 -12.67 -1.32 -12.45
CA PRO A 135 -12.82 -2.77 -12.26
C PRO A 135 -12.13 -3.61 -13.34
N THR A 136 -12.02 -3.11 -14.57
CA THR A 136 -11.33 -3.81 -15.67
C THR A 136 -9.80 -3.73 -15.59
N ARG A 137 -9.26 -2.91 -14.68
CA ARG A 137 -7.82 -2.75 -14.46
C ARG A 137 -7.29 -3.58 -13.29
N VAL A 138 -8.18 -4.27 -12.57
CA VAL A 138 -7.85 -5.10 -11.41
C VAL A 138 -8.05 -6.57 -11.77
N SER A 139 -6.95 -7.29 -11.91
CA SER A 139 -6.98 -8.74 -12.15
C SER A 139 -7.28 -9.53 -10.88
N GLU A 140 -6.74 -9.10 -9.75
CA GLU A 140 -7.03 -9.61 -8.40
C GLU A 140 -6.93 -8.49 -7.36
N LEU A 141 -7.68 -8.65 -6.29
CA LEU A 141 -7.66 -7.74 -5.15
C LEU A 141 -7.24 -8.50 -3.89
N VAL A 142 -6.11 -8.13 -3.31
CA VAL A 142 -5.59 -8.72 -2.07
C VAL A 142 -5.57 -7.66 -0.98
N MET A 143 -6.35 -7.87 0.05
CA MET A 143 -6.48 -6.93 1.16
C MET A 143 -6.12 -7.57 2.48
N ARG A 144 -5.36 -6.87 3.32
CA ARG A 144 -5.02 -7.28 4.68
C ARG A 144 -5.25 -6.14 5.67
N GLY A 145 -5.57 -6.50 6.93
CA GLY A 145 -5.91 -5.48 7.93
C GLY A 145 -7.00 -4.54 7.39
N ILE A 146 -8.09 -5.14 6.89
CA ILE A 146 -9.13 -4.44 6.12
C ILE A 146 -9.69 -3.28 6.93
N PHE A 147 -9.66 -2.10 6.32
CA PHE A 147 -10.15 -0.85 6.85
C PHE A 147 -10.98 -0.16 5.77
N THR A 148 -12.22 0.18 6.07
CA THR A 148 -13.16 0.75 5.09
C THR A 148 -13.49 2.21 5.35
N LEU A 149 -12.80 2.85 6.29
CA LEU A 149 -12.93 4.26 6.65
C LEU A 149 -14.36 4.67 7.08
N ARG A 150 -15.14 3.71 7.59
CA ARG A 150 -16.49 4.01 8.10
C ARG A 150 -16.41 4.85 9.37
N PRO A 151 -17.36 5.76 9.62
CA PRO A 151 -17.37 6.57 10.84
C PRO A 151 -17.22 5.75 12.13
N ARG A 152 -17.87 4.59 12.21
CA ARG A 152 -17.76 3.68 13.37
C ARG A 152 -16.34 3.11 13.56
N GLU A 153 -15.60 2.86 12.48
CA GLU A 153 -14.22 2.37 12.55
C GLU A 153 -13.28 3.46 13.04
N LEU A 154 -13.47 4.69 12.53
CA LEU A 154 -12.73 5.87 12.98
C LEU A 154 -13.03 6.18 14.44
N HIS A 155 -14.31 6.15 14.85
CA HIS A 155 -14.72 6.36 16.22
C HIS A 155 -14.08 5.33 17.16
N TRP A 156 -14.14 4.04 16.77
CA TRP A 156 -13.56 2.97 17.56
C TRP A 156 -12.03 3.10 17.68
N PHE A 157 -11.33 3.51 16.61
CA PHE A 157 -9.89 3.67 16.63
C PHE A 157 -9.40 4.88 17.42
N TYR A 158 -10.09 6.03 17.29
CA TYR A 158 -9.55 7.33 17.69
C TYR A 158 -10.38 8.02 18.78
N GLN A 159 -11.45 7.41 19.27
CA GLN A 159 -12.32 7.98 20.30
C GLN A 159 -12.63 6.97 21.42
N GLU A 160 -13.48 6.00 21.16
CA GLU A 160 -13.96 5.04 22.13
C GLU A 160 -13.89 3.62 21.58
N GLY A 161 -13.01 2.78 22.11
CA GLY A 161 -12.81 1.39 21.71
C GLY A 161 -11.40 0.91 21.98
N THR A 162 -10.40 1.49 21.34
CA THR A 162 -8.99 1.18 21.60
C THR A 162 -8.52 1.62 22.97
N ASP A 163 -9.09 2.68 23.54
CA ASP A 163 -8.89 3.13 24.91
C ASP A 163 -9.19 2.04 25.95
N ALA A 164 -10.27 1.29 25.74
CA ALA A 164 -10.65 0.19 26.64
C ALA A 164 -9.69 -1.02 26.53
N LEU A 165 -9.06 -1.23 25.37
CA LEU A 165 -8.12 -2.34 25.16
C LEU A 165 -6.69 -1.98 25.57
N TYR A 166 -6.29 -0.74 25.42
CA TYR A 166 -4.92 -0.25 25.64
C TYR A 166 -4.91 1.08 26.43
N PRO A 167 -5.46 1.12 27.66
CA PRO A 167 -5.62 2.39 28.39
C PRO A 167 -4.30 3.12 28.64
N ASP A 168 -3.25 2.40 29.02
CA ASP A 168 -1.93 3.01 29.30
C ASP A 168 -1.27 3.61 28.05
N ALA A 169 -1.53 3.04 26.88
CA ALA A 169 -1.03 3.55 25.60
C ALA A 169 -1.91 4.69 25.08
N TRP A 170 -3.22 4.62 25.36
CA TRP A 170 -4.19 5.63 24.96
C TRP A 170 -3.91 6.99 25.60
N GLU A 171 -3.62 7.03 26.91
CA GLU A 171 -3.26 8.27 27.59
C GLU A 171 -2.08 9.00 26.94
N LYS A 172 -1.09 8.24 26.46
CA LYS A 172 0.08 8.79 25.75
C LYS A 172 -0.27 9.24 24.34
N PHE A 173 -1.19 8.54 23.69
CA PHE A 173 -1.61 8.85 22.31
C PHE A 173 -2.41 10.13 22.22
N ILE A 174 -3.29 10.40 23.19
CA ILE A 174 -4.13 11.60 23.23
C ILE A 174 -3.47 12.80 23.94
N ALA A 175 -2.32 12.59 24.58
CA ALA A 175 -1.60 13.68 25.23
C ALA A 175 -1.16 14.73 24.18
N PRO A 176 -1.30 16.04 24.50
CA PRO A 176 -0.93 17.14 23.60
C PRO A 176 0.58 17.21 23.33
#